data_b9f3311db2a10de28d848777bfbf3f04
#
_entry.id   b9f3311db2a10de28d848777bfbf3f04
#
_cell.length_a   1.000
_cell.length_b   1.000
_cell.length_c   1.000
_cell.angle_alpha   90.00
_cell.angle_beta   90.00
_cell.angle_gamma   90.00
#
_symmetry.space_group_name_H-M   'P 1'
#
loop_
_entity.id
_entity.type
_entity.pdbx_description
1 polymer ?
#
loop_
_entity_poly.entity_id
_entity_poly.type
_entity_poly.pdbx_seq_one_letter_code
_entity_poly.pdbx_strand_id
1 'polypeptide(L)'
;MKKQLIAGMALWASLQCGMAQSLEKMQWFNEPEQWKIENQALTMYVTPQSDYWRISHYGFTVDDAPFYYATYGGEFEVKVKVTGDYKTRFDQAGLMLRIDHENYIKTGIEFVDGKFNLSTVVTHKTSD
;
A
#
# COMPACT_ATOMS: atom_id res chain seq x y z
N MET A 1 -11.74 -6.82 4.92
CA MET A 1 -10.60 -6.27 5.68
C MET A 1 -10.68 -4.76 5.71
N LYS A 2 -10.66 -4.14 6.88
CA LYS A 2 -10.52 -2.68 7.00
C LYS A 2 -9.03 -2.34 6.96
N LYS A 3 -8.56 -1.64 5.97
CA LYS A 3 -7.20 -1.09 5.96
C LYS A 3 -7.28 0.38 6.34
N GLN A 4 -6.69 0.75 7.47
CA GLN A 4 -6.44 2.14 7.80
C GLN A 4 -5.04 2.51 7.36
N LEU A 5 -4.91 3.34 6.35
CA LEU A 5 -3.65 3.95 5.98
C LEU A 5 -3.55 5.30 6.69
N ILE A 6 -2.79 5.35 7.77
CA ILE A 6 -2.53 6.61 8.48
C ILE A 6 -1.19 7.13 7.99
N ALA A 7 -1.19 8.22 7.23
CA ALA A 7 0.02 8.99 6.99
C ALA A 7 0.35 9.75 8.28
N GLY A 8 1.07 9.11 9.19
CA GLY A 8 1.52 9.71 10.44
C GLY A 8 2.74 10.60 10.20
N MET A 9 2.58 11.92 10.30
CA MET A 9 3.70 12.81 10.49
C MET A 9 4.22 12.66 11.92
N ALA A 10 5.30 11.90 12.13
CA ALA A 10 6.10 12.03 13.33
C ALA A 10 7.00 13.24 13.17
N LEU A 11 6.75 14.27 13.97
CA LEU A 11 7.60 15.46 14.06
C LEU A 11 8.95 15.06 14.66
N TRP A 12 9.94 14.79 13.82
CA TRP A 12 11.34 14.89 14.19
C TRP A 12 11.87 16.17 13.57
N ALA A 13 12.32 17.09 14.44
CA ALA A 13 12.91 18.35 14.02
C ALA A 13 14.25 18.10 13.33
N SER A 14 14.22 17.90 12.03
CA SER A 14 15.31 18.27 11.14
C SER A 14 14.71 19.22 10.13
N LEU A 15 15.33 20.40 9.98
CA LEU A 15 14.97 21.42 9.03
C LEU A 15 15.18 20.87 7.60
N GLN A 16 14.26 20.08 7.11
CA GLN A 16 14.09 19.83 5.70
C GLN A 16 12.68 20.27 5.34
N CYS A 17 12.60 21.30 4.54
CA CYS A 17 11.35 21.84 4.01
C CYS A 17 10.76 20.82 3.01
N GLY A 18 10.26 19.69 3.52
CA GLY A 18 9.50 18.71 2.81
C GLY A 18 8.02 19.08 2.92
N MET A 19 7.39 19.46 1.83
CA MET A 19 5.94 19.65 1.82
C MET A 19 5.28 18.27 2.00
N ALA A 20 4.61 18.06 3.13
CA ALA A 20 3.80 16.87 3.31
C ALA A 20 2.70 16.83 2.25
N GLN A 21 2.61 15.74 1.49
CA GLN A 21 1.54 15.54 0.54
C GLN A 21 0.20 15.43 1.29
N SER A 22 -0.76 16.27 0.93
CA SER A 22 -2.11 16.15 1.45
C SER A 22 -2.76 14.88 0.88
N LEU A 23 -3.33 14.03 1.76
CA LEU A 23 -4.08 12.84 1.34
C LEU A 23 -5.22 13.19 0.37
N GLU A 24 -5.84 14.35 0.52
CA GLU A 24 -6.94 14.82 -0.34
C GLU A 24 -6.53 15.10 -1.79
N LYS A 25 -5.23 15.22 -2.06
CA LYS A 25 -4.68 15.46 -3.41
C LYS A 25 -4.17 14.20 -4.09
N MET A 26 -4.29 13.06 -3.44
CA MET A 26 -3.92 11.77 -4.01
C MET A 26 -5.04 11.20 -4.88
N GLN A 27 -4.75 10.15 -5.60
CA GLN A 27 -5.65 9.51 -6.56
C GLN A 27 -5.79 8.02 -6.29
N TRP A 28 -6.90 7.46 -6.74
CA TRP A 28 -7.12 6.02 -6.71
C TRP A 28 -6.69 5.35 -8.02
N PHE A 29 -6.03 4.22 -7.88
CA PHE A 29 -6.00 3.14 -8.84
C PHE A 29 -6.73 1.95 -8.20
N ASN A 30 -7.74 1.42 -8.87
CA ASN A 30 -8.67 0.44 -8.32
C ASN A 30 -9.38 0.96 -7.04
N GLU A 31 -10.16 2.03 -7.17
CA GLU A 31 -10.88 2.64 -6.06
C GLU A 31 -11.79 1.62 -5.36
N PRO A 32 -11.69 1.44 -4.02
CA PRO A 32 -12.58 0.56 -3.30
C PRO A 32 -13.98 1.15 -3.16
N GLU A 33 -14.99 0.31 -3.02
CA GLU A 33 -16.40 0.76 -2.89
C GLU A 33 -16.64 1.64 -1.66
N GLN A 34 -15.90 1.41 -0.59
CA GLN A 34 -16.05 2.14 0.67
C GLN A 34 -14.70 2.62 1.18
N TRP A 35 -14.57 3.91 1.31
CA TRP A 35 -13.41 4.56 1.89
C TRP A 35 -13.76 5.94 2.43
N LYS A 36 -12.89 6.48 3.28
CA LYS A 36 -12.98 7.85 3.77
C LYS A 36 -11.64 8.38 4.23
N ILE A 37 -11.50 9.69 4.22
CA ILE A 37 -10.38 10.39 4.84
C ILE A 37 -10.93 11.22 6.00
N GLU A 38 -10.42 10.98 7.19
CA GLU A 38 -10.75 11.73 8.39
C GLU A 38 -9.49 11.89 9.23
N ASN A 39 -9.24 13.08 9.77
CA ASN A 39 -8.10 13.35 10.65
C ASN A 39 -6.75 12.87 10.08
N GLN A 40 -6.51 13.13 8.80
CA GLN A 40 -5.30 12.70 8.07
C GLN A 40 -5.11 11.16 8.03
N ALA A 41 -6.17 10.42 8.18
CA ALA A 41 -6.19 8.97 8.06
C ALA A 41 -7.10 8.54 6.92
N LEU A 42 -6.57 7.68 6.04
CA LEU A 42 -7.34 6.98 5.04
C LEU A 42 -7.83 5.65 5.61
N THR A 43 -9.13 5.46 5.63
CA THR A 43 -9.77 4.19 5.95
C THR A 43 -10.42 3.62 4.71
N MET A 44 -10.18 2.36 4.40
CA MET A 44 -10.82 1.68 3.26
C MET A 44 -11.21 0.25 3.58
N TYR A 45 -12.24 -0.25 2.92
CA TYR A 45 -12.58 -1.67 2.86
C TYR A 45 -11.98 -2.25 1.59
N VAL A 46 -11.09 -3.22 1.75
CA VAL A 46 -10.40 -3.83 0.62
C VAL A 46 -11.31 -4.79 -0.10
N THR A 47 -11.32 -4.72 -1.42
CA THR A 47 -12.00 -5.68 -2.28
C THR A 47 -11.48 -7.09 -1.99
N PRO A 48 -12.35 -8.05 -1.67
CA PRO A 48 -11.94 -9.45 -1.43
C PRO A 48 -11.21 -10.02 -2.65
N GLN A 49 -10.22 -10.87 -2.40
CA GLN A 49 -9.42 -11.58 -3.41
C GLN A 49 -8.62 -10.67 -4.36
N SER A 50 -8.51 -9.37 -4.07
CA SER A 50 -7.69 -8.45 -4.84
C SER A 50 -6.22 -8.50 -4.41
N ASP A 51 -5.30 -8.36 -5.36
CA ASP A 51 -3.86 -8.39 -5.11
C ASP A 51 -3.09 -7.65 -6.22
N TYR A 52 -1.77 -7.59 -6.02
CA TYR A 52 -0.76 -7.29 -7.02
C TYR A 52 0.23 -8.43 -7.03
N TRP A 53 0.16 -9.27 -8.07
CA TRP A 53 1.01 -10.44 -8.23
C TRP A 53 1.17 -10.80 -9.70
N ARG A 54 2.35 -11.27 -10.09
CA ARG A 54 2.64 -11.69 -11.45
C ARG A 54 3.35 -13.04 -11.48
N ILE A 55 2.67 -14.03 -11.97
CA ILE A 55 3.14 -15.32 -12.51
C ILE A 55 3.72 -16.27 -11.48
N SER A 56 4.79 -15.89 -10.75
CA SER A 56 5.56 -16.79 -9.90
C SER A 56 4.71 -17.55 -8.90
N HIS A 57 5.10 -18.78 -8.63
CA HIS A 57 4.50 -19.73 -7.68
C HIS A 57 3.05 -20.15 -8.00
N TYR A 58 2.21 -19.26 -8.55
CA TYR A 58 0.77 -19.50 -8.68
C TYR A 58 0.27 -19.47 -10.13
N GLY A 59 1.06 -18.98 -11.08
CA GLY A 59 0.72 -18.94 -12.50
C GLY A 59 -0.32 -17.88 -12.90
N PHE A 60 -0.77 -17.02 -11.99
CA PHE A 60 -1.73 -15.97 -12.30
C PHE A 60 -1.09 -14.57 -12.31
N THR A 61 -1.79 -13.63 -12.91
CA THR A 61 -1.47 -12.20 -12.87
C THR A 61 -2.70 -11.44 -12.39
N VAL A 62 -2.54 -10.65 -11.34
CA VAL A 62 -3.57 -9.75 -10.79
C VAL A 62 -2.96 -8.36 -10.54
N ASP A 63 -3.78 -7.33 -10.73
CA ASP A 63 -3.39 -5.92 -10.64
C ASP A 63 -4.62 -5.08 -10.24
N ASP A 64 -5.35 -5.56 -9.24
CA ASP A 64 -6.71 -5.08 -8.94
C ASP A 64 -6.95 -4.66 -7.48
N ALA A 65 -5.94 -4.71 -6.63
CA ALA A 65 -6.07 -4.24 -5.26
C ALA A 65 -6.15 -2.69 -5.18
N PRO A 66 -6.84 -2.13 -4.20
CA PRO A 66 -6.90 -0.70 -4.01
C PRO A 66 -5.52 -0.07 -3.78
N PHE A 67 -5.22 0.97 -4.55
CA PHE A 67 -3.97 1.72 -4.46
C PHE A 67 -4.23 3.22 -4.50
N TYR A 68 -4.00 3.87 -3.37
CA TYR A 68 -4.12 5.32 -3.23
C TYR A 68 -2.75 5.93 -3.37
N TYR A 69 -2.53 6.79 -4.39
CA TYR A 69 -1.19 7.18 -4.80
C TYR A 69 -1.06 8.64 -5.18
N ALA A 70 0.18 9.11 -5.15
CA ALA A 70 0.63 10.33 -5.84
C ALA A 70 1.91 10.02 -6.61
N THR A 71 2.18 10.81 -7.64
CA THR A 71 3.40 10.66 -8.45
C THR A 71 4.49 11.57 -7.92
N TYR A 72 5.66 11.00 -7.71
CA TYR A 72 6.85 11.70 -7.25
C TYR A 72 8.03 11.47 -8.19
N GLY A 73 8.96 12.44 -8.21
CA GLY A 73 10.24 12.32 -8.88
C GLY A 73 11.36 12.88 -8.01
N GLY A 74 12.61 12.55 -8.34
CA GLY A 74 13.78 12.95 -7.56
C GLY A 74 13.94 12.13 -6.27
N GLU A 75 14.58 12.72 -5.27
CA GLU A 75 14.76 12.09 -3.97
C GLU A 75 13.54 12.36 -3.09
N PHE A 76 12.99 11.32 -2.47
CA PHE A 76 11.87 11.44 -1.53
C PHE A 76 11.93 10.36 -0.45
N GLU A 77 11.24 10.62 0.64
CA GLU A 77 10.99 9.66 1.72
C GLU A 77 9.48 9.52 1.90
N VAL A 78 9.02 8.28 2.03
CA VAL A 78 7.60 7.97 2.32
C VAL A 78 7.51 7.16 3.58
N LYS A 79 6.64 7.60 4.50
CA LYS A 79 6.30 6.88 5.72
C LYS A 79 4.80 6.67 5.80
N VAL A 80 4.39 5.49 6.20
CA VAL A 80 2.99 5.17 6.47
C VAL A 80 2.88 4.35 7.74
N LYS A 81 1.89 4.69 8.57
CA LYS A 81 1.45 3.84 9.67
C LYS A 81 0.23 3.05 9.20
N VAL A 82 0.32 1.74 9.30
CA VAL A 82 -0.74 0.84 8.87
C VAL A 82 -1.36 0.15 10.07
N THR A 83 -2.70 0.17 10.13
CA THR A 83 -3.50 -0.65 11.03
C THR A 83 -4.51 -1.42 10.19
N GLY A 84 -4.74 -2.69 10.46
CA GLY A 84 -5.66 -3.49 9.68
C GLY A 84 -6.35 -4.55 10.52
N ASP A 85 -7.53 -4.95 10.06
CA ASP A 85 -8.27 -6.10 10.57
C ASP A 85 -8.00 -7.27 9.61
N TYR A 86 -6.91 -8.00 9.89
CA TYR A 86 -6.43 -9.11 9.07
C TYR A 86 -7.13 -10.40 9.51
N LYS A 87 -7.78 -11.10 8.60
CA LYS A 87 -8.58 -12.29 8.89
C LYS A 87 -8.22 -13.49 8.02
N THR A 88 -7.83 -13.22 6.80
CA THR A 88 -7.61 -14.26 5.78
C THR A 88 -6.13 -14.35 5.45
N ARG A 89 -5.66 -15.55 5.15
CA ARG A 89 -4.29 -15.77 4.68
C ARG A 89 -3.99 -14.85 3.49
N PHE A 90 -2.80 -14.23 3.53
CA PHE A 90 -2.33 -13.23 2.58
C PHE A 90 -3.01 -11.85 2.66
N ASP A 91 -3.86 -11.61 3.65
CA ASP A 91 -4.26 -10.23 3.94
C ASP A 91 -3.03 -9.37 4.18
N GLN A 92 -2.90 -8.29 3.44
CA GLN A 92 -1.70 -7.44 3.49
C GLN A 92 -2.03 -5.96 3.31
N ALA A 93 -1.19 -5.11 3.87
CA ALA A 93 -1.28 -3.68 3.70
C ALA A 93 0.08 -3.02 3.89
N GLY A 94 0.37 -1.98 3.14
CA GLY A 94 1.65 -1.31 3.22
C GLY A 94 1.83 -0.21 2.18
N LEU A 95 3.06 -0.04 1.76
CA LEU A 95 3.49 0.87 0.71
C LEU A 95 3.72 0.12 -0.60
N MET A 96 3.51 0.83 -1.70
CA MET A 96 3.93 0.39 -3.02
C MET A 96 4.65 1.54 -3.74
N LEU A 97 5.79 1.24 -4.31
CA LEU A 97 6.44 2.05 -5.32
C LEU A 97 6.21 1.38 -6.67
N ARG A 98 5.55 2.07 -7.58
CA ARG A 98 5.12 1.50 -8.86
C ARG A 98 5.54 2.38 -10.02
N ILE A 99 6.22 1.79 -10.99
CA ILE A 99 6.53 2.41 -12.28
C ILE A 99 5.43 2.05 -13.28
N ASP A 100 5.12 0.76 -13.38
CA ASP A 100 4.08 0.21 -14.25
C ASP A 100 3.58 -1.16 -13.71
N HIS A 101 2.74 -1.85 -14.49
CA HIS A 101 2.17 -3.14 -14.11
C HIS A 101 3.18 -4.28 -14.03
N GLU A 102 4.39 -4.13 -14.57
CA GLU A 102 5.45 -5.13 -14.55
C GLU A 102 6.61 -4.76 -13.61
N ASN A 103 6.63 -3.52 -13.12
CA ASN A 103 7.74 -2.99 -12.34
C ASN A 103 7.24 -2.25 -11.11
N TYR A 104 7.24 -2.93 -9.97
CA TYR A 104 6.85 -2.36 -8.69
C TYR A 104 7.49 -3.09 -7.50
N ILE A 105 7.53 -2.42 -6.37
CA ILE A 105 7.88 -3.02 -5.08
C ILE A 105 6.73 -2.74 -4.13
N LYS A 106 6.18 -3.77 -3.51
CA LYS A 106 5.23 -3.63 -2.40
C LYS A 106 5.86 -4.14 -1.11
N THR A 107 5.68 -3.42 -0.02
CA THR A 107 6.20 -3.79 1.29
C THR A 107 5.20 -3.42 2.38
N GLY A 108 5.13 -4.25 3.40
CA GLY A 108 4.19 -4.01 4.50
C GLY A 108 4.01 -5.22 5.40
N ILE A 109 2.87 -5.27 6.04
CA ILE A 109 2.49 -6.41 6.90
C ILE A 109 1.62 -7.36 6.11
N GLU A 110 1.98 -8.63 6.16
CA GLU A 110 1.25 -9.75 5.57
C GLU A 110 0.83 -10.74 6.66
N PHE A 111 -0.41 -11.17 6.63
CA PHE A 111 -0.95 -12.16 7.56
C PHE A 111 -0.92 -13.54 6.92
N VAL A 112 -0.10 -14.45 7.49
CA VAL A 112 0.06 -15.82 7.02
C VAL A 112 0.03 -16.77 8.20
N ASP A 113 -0.85 -17.76 8.12
CA ASP A 113 -0.97 -18.86 9.12
C ASP A 113 -1.08 -18.33 10.56
N GLY A 114 -1.92 -17.32 10.77
CA GLY A 114 -2.16 -16.73 12.08
C GLY A 114 -1.05 -15.80 12.60
N LYS A 115 -0.07 -15.46 11.77
CA LYS A 115 1.07 -14.61 12.13
C LYS A 115 1.17 -13.39 11.24
N PHE A 116 1.64 -12.30 11.81
CA PHE A 116 2.00 -11.08 11.09
C PHE A 116 3.46 -11.14 10.70
N ASN A 117 3.73 -10.94 9.43
CA ASN A 117 5.07 -10.95 8.86
C ASN A 117 5.34 -9.61 8.18
N LEU A 118 6.56 -9.11 8.30
CA LEU A 118 7.04 -8.07 7.42
C LEU A 118 7.35 -8.71 6.07
N SER A 119 6.69 -8.23 5.02
CA SER A 119 6.79 -8.77 3.67
C SER A 119 7.26 -7.70 2.70
N THR A 120 8.09 -8.10 1.75
CA THR A 120 8.49 -7.28 0.61
C THR A 120 8.44 -8.14 -0.63
N VAL A 121 7.71 -7.68 -1.63
CA VAL A 121 7.62 -8.30 -2.95
C VAL A 121 8.21 -7.36 -3.98
N VAL A 122 9.20 -7.84 -4.70
CA VAL A 122 9.79 -7.14 -5.84
C VAL A 122 9.23 -7.75 -7.12
N THR A 123 8.65 -6.90 -7.95
CA THR A 123 8.14 -7.32 -9.26
C THR A 123 8.98 -6.68 -10.36
N HIS A 124 9.61 -7.52 -11.16
CA HIS A 124 10.23 -7.17 -12.43
C HIS A 124 9.83 -8.24 -13.44
N LYS A 125 8.77 -8.00 -14.20
CA LYS A 125 8.06 -8.97 -15.06
C LYS A 125 7.38 -10.10 -14.27
N THR A 126 8.02 -10.66 -13.27
CA THR A 126 7.50 -11.66 -12.33
C THR A 126 7.68 -11.19 -10.90
N SER A 127 6.78 -11.61 -10.01
CA SER A 127 6.85 -11.27 -8.58
C SER A 127 7.71 -12.26 -7.79
N ASP A 128 8.46 -11.75 -6.82
CA ASP A 128 9.28 -12.55 -5.90
C ASP A 128 9.31 -11.90 -4.50
#